data_551ad227c4375ab0d88cec8eec58b2bb
#
_entry.id   551ad227c4375ab0d88cec8eec58b2bb
#
_cell.length_a   1.000
_cell.length_b   1.000
_cell.length_c   1.000
_cell.angle_alpha   90.00
_cell.angle_beta   90.00
_cell.angle_gamma   90.00
#
_symmetry.space_group_name_H-M   'P 1'
#
loop_
_entity.id
_entity.type
_entity.pdbx_description
1 polymer ?
#
loop_
_entity_poly.entity_id
_entity_poly.type
_entity_poly.pdbx_seq_one_letter_code
_entity_poly.pdbx_strand_id
1 'polypeptide(L)'
;MKHLTDRTMLGSIAMKNRFVRAAVGDFTNGGHLTESNFELYRKLAEGGAALLISGGSIVDAQEQSDLTFSMADEALIPEYRRLTQMVHNSDCKIAAQLVYLSGFVPVSRPLTPSAGKTYNGIETFEMTGDDIRQMLRHFADGARRAKEMGFDGVELHAAHGFLHHQFFSPLWNHRTDRYGGTVENRSRFLIETYEAVREAVGSDFSIMMKLSLDDVPVEDWLFLARQLDDRGIDALETSGNWIAYAPKERTYFHEAAATLARELRCAVIQTGGNREFATLEEQLNTSDVACFAFARPFVSEPDFVNRYLRGEIRKPRCLNCNFCFRNPRYICVFEKDKR
;
A
#
# COMPACT_ATOMS: atom_id res chain seq x y z
N MET A 1 -15.49 23.20 9.27
CA MET A 1 -15.85 21.91 8.64
C MET A 1 -14.72 21.57 7.67
N LYS A 2 -14.18 20.33 7.71
CA LYS A 2 -13.17 19.84 6.77
C LYS A 2 -13.84 19.34 5.48
N HIS A 3 -13.19 19.50 4.33
CA HIS A 3 -13.67 19.00 3.04
C HIS A 3 -12.68 18.02 2.40
N LEU A 4 -13.17 17.09 1.58
CA LEU A 4 -12.31 16.17 0.82
C LEU A 4 -11.35 16.91 -0.13
N THR A 5 -11.69 18.13 -0.49
CA THR A 5 -10.91 19.03 -1.35
C THR A 5 -9.83 19.82 -0.61
N ASP A 6 -9.82 19.80 0.72
CA ASP A 6 -8.85 20.55 1.53
C ASP A 6 -7.46 19.95 1.43
N ARG A 7 -6.46 20.81 1.42
CA ARG A 7 -5.07 20.41 1.56
C ARG A 7 -4.83 19.72 2.91
N THR A 8 -3.89 18.79 2.95
CA THR A 8 -3.47 18.11 4.19
C THR A 8 -2.02 17.64 4.06
N MET A 9 -1.49 17.07 5.12
CA MET A 9 -0.12 16.51 5.15
C MET A 9 -0.17 15.02 5.47
N LEU A 10 0.73 14.25 4.87
CA LEU A 10 1.07 12.88 5.28
C LEU A 10 2.59 12.86 5.52
N GLY A 11 3.00 13.06 6.77
CA GLY A 11 4.40 13.29 7.08
C GLY A 11 4.93 14.51 6.31
N SER A 12 5.97 14.31 5.50
CA SER A 12 6.56 15.34 4.61
C SER A 12 5.79 15.57 3.31
N ILE A 13 4.79 14.73 2.98
CA ILE A 13 4.04 14.81 1.72
C ILE A 13 2.93 15.86 1.83
N ALA A 14 3.06 16.96 1.09
CA ALA A 14 2.00 17.97 0.97
C ALA A 14 0.94 17.52 -0.05
N MET A 15 -0.27 17.31 0.44
CA MET A 15 -1.41 16.80 -0.33
C MET A 15 -2.30 17.95 -0.80
N LYS A 16 -2.60 18.03 -2.12
CA LYS A 16 -3.52 19.05 -2.67
C LYS A 16 -4.99 18.82 -2.34
N ASN A 17 -5.36 17.61 -1.95
CA ASN A 17 -6.68 17.18 -1.48
C ASN A 17 -6.52 15.88 -0.68
N ARG A 18 -7.64 15.24 -0.28
CA ARG A 18 -7.63 14.03 0.57
C ARG A 18 -7.87 12.72 -0.19
N PHE A 19 -7.70 12.74 -1.52
CA PHE A 19 -7.87 11.56 -2.37
C PHE A 19 -6.53 10.87 -2.64
N VAL A 20 -6.43 9.59 -2.27
CA VAL A 20 -5.26 8.74 -2.48
C VAL A 20 -5.62 7.60 -3.43
N ARG A 21 -4.79 7.33 -4.44
CA ARG A 21 -4.86 6.07 -5.17
C ARG A 21 -4.14 5.02 -4.33
N ALA A 22 -4.91 4.09 -3.74
CA ALA A 22 -4.35 2.91 -3.08
C ALA A 22 -3.63 2.02 -4.09
N ALA A 23 -2.60 1.32 -3.65
CA ALA A 23 -1.85 0.38 -4.48
C ALA A 23 -2.77 -0.64 -5.18
N VAL A 24 -2.55 -0.82 -6.47
CA VAL A 24 -3.14 -1.86 -7.33
C VAL A 24 -2.02 -2.42 -8.17
N GLY A 25 -2.05 -3.71 -8.51
CA GLY A 25 -1.01 -4.33 -9.33
C GLY A 25 -0.78 -3.56 -10.64
N ASP A 26 0.46 -3.25 -10.91
CA ASP A 26 0.91 -2.54 -12.11
C ASP A 26 1.79 -3.50 -12.93
N PHE A 27 1.37 -3.76 -14.16
CA PHE A 27 2.09 -4.68 -15.04
C PHE A 27 3.33 -4.01 -15.61
N THR A 28 4.47 -4.70 -15.51
CA THR A 28 5.76 -4.25 -16.03
C THR A 28 6.33 -5.31 -16.99
N ASN A 29 7.54 -5.12 -17.46
CA ASN A 29 8.30 -6.14 -18.16
C ASN A 29 9.53 -6.47 -17.30
N GLY A 30 9.39 -7.45 -16.40
CA GLY A 30 10.47 -7.80 -15.47
C GLY A 30 10.93 -6.60 -14.62
N GLY A 31 10.00 -5.79 -14.10
CA GLY A 31 10.30 -4.56 -13.35
C GLY A 31 10.55 -3.32 -14.22
N HIS A 32 10.79 -3.46 -15.54
CA HIS A 32 10.89 -2.32 -16.47
C HIS A 32 9.53 -1.71 -16.77
N LEU A 33 9.45 -0.40 -16.78
CA LEU A 33 8.22 0.33 -17.11
C LEU A 33 7.93 0.28 -18.61
N THR A 34 6.67 0.06 -18.95
CA THR A 34 6.17 0.07 -20.31
C THR A 34 5.48 1.41 -20.63
N GLU A 35 5.26 1.71 -21.91
CA GLU A 35 4.44 2.88 -22.30
C GLU A 35 3.05 2.86 -21.65
N SER A 36 2.48 1.67 -21.42
CA SER A 36 1.20 1.53 -20.71
C SER A 36 1.28 2.01 -19.26
N ASN A 37 2.41 1.82 -18.57
CA ASN A 37 2.61 2.35 -17.21
C ASN A 37 2.66 3.88 -17.24
N PHE A 38 3.43 4.49 -18.16
CA PHE A 38 3.47 5.94 -18.30
C PHE A 38 2.10 6.53 -18.63
N GLU A 39 1.34 5.91 -19.56
CA GLU A 39 -0.01 6.35 -19.89
C GLU A 39 -0.97 6.24 -18.70
N LEU A 40 -0.93 5.13 -17.96
CA LEU A 40 -1.77 4.91 -16.77
C LEU A 40 -1.48 5.97 -15.70
N TYR A 41 -0.20 6.12 -15.32
CA TYR A 41 0.18 7.05 -14.26
C TYR A 41 -0.06 8.51 -14.64
N ARG A 42 0.12 8.88 -15.91
CA ARG A 42 -0.26 10.19 -16.41
C ARG A 42 -1.75 10.45 -16.24
N LYS A 43 -2.62 9.50 -16.67
CA LYS A 43 -4.09 9.62 -16.50
C LYS A 43 -4.51 9.72 -15.04
N LEU A 44 -3.86 8.97 -14.15
CA LEU A 44 -4.13 9.01 -12.71
C LEU A 44 -3.72 10.37 -12.10
N ALA A 45 -2.53 10.87 -12.44
CA ALA A 45 -2.02 12.13 -11.93
C ALA A 45 -2.84 13.33 -12.42
N GLU A 46 -3.13 13.38 -13.73
CA GLU A 46 -4.02 14.37 -14.36
C GLU A 46 -5.47 14.24 -13.87
N GLY A 47 -5.86 13.05 -13.38
CA GLY A 47 -7.20 12.74 -12.89
C GLY A 47 -7.58 13.36 -11.55
N GLY A 48 -6.64 14.05 -10.89
CA GLY A 48 -6.91 14.87 -9.71
C GLY A 48 -6.55 14.25 -8.37
N ALA A 49 -6.08 13.01 -8.31
CA ALA A 49 -5.56 12.42 -7.07
C ALA A 49 -4.41 13.26 -6.49
N ALA A 50 -4.32 13.34 -5.16
CA ALA A 50 -3.22 14.04 -4.50
C ALA A 50 -1.99 13.15 -4.31
N LEU A 51 -2.21 11.85 -4.08
CA LEU A 51 -1.14 10.86 -3.92
C LEU A 51 -1.49 9.60 -4.71
N LEU A 52 -0.52 9.09 -5.45
CA LEU A 52 -0.55 7.75 -6.05
C LEU A 52 0.38 6.83 -5.25
N ILE A 53 -0.16 5.76 -4.67
CA ILE A 53 0.67 4.68 -4.16
C ILE A 53 0.83 3.67 -5.29
N SER A 54 2.06 3.37 -5.69
CA SER A 54 2.35 2.42 -6.77
C SER A 54 1.81 1.02 -6.44
N GLY A 55 1.67 0.18 -7.42
CA GLY A 55 1.54 -1.26 -7.18
C GLY A 55 2.73 -1.80 -6.41
N GLY A 56 2.60 -3.01 -5.89
CA GLY A 56 3.67 -3.65 -5.13
C GLY A 56 5.01 -3.56 -5.86
N SER A 57 6.01 -3.03 -5.16
CA SER A 57 7.38 -2.83 -5.66
C SER A 57 8.30 -3.79 -4.91
N ILE A 58 8.78 -4.82 -5.60
CA ILE A 58 9.64 -5.83 -4.97
C ILE A 58 10.96 -5.23 -4.50
N VAL A 59 11.47 -5.73 -3.37
CA VAL A 59 12.75 -5.32 -2.79
C VAL A 59 13.86 -6.36 -3.01
N ASP A 60 13.51 -7.57 -3.45
CA ASP A 60 14.44 -8.65 -3.75
C ASP A 60 14.31 -9.06 -5.24
N ALA A 61 15.42 -9.00 -5.98
CA ALA A 61 15.46 -9.34 -7.40
C ALA A 61 15.08 -10.80 -7.70
N GLN A 62 15.13 -11.70 -6.71
CA GLN A 62 14.68 -13.08 -6.89
C GLN A 62 13.16 -13.18 -7.14
N GLU A 63 12.37 -12.20 -6.65
CA GLU A 63 10.92 -12.12 -6.87
C GLU A 63 10.51 -11.34 -8.13
N GLN A 64 11.47 -11.01 -9.00
CA GLN A 64 11.21 -10.24 -10.21
C GLN A 64 10.12 -10.91 -11.06
N SER A 65 9.12 -10.13 -11.44
CA SER A 65 7.97 -10.59 -12.22
C SER A 65 7.40 -9.45 -13.07
N ASP A 66 6.54 -9.82 -14.03
CA ASP A 66 5.81 -8.83 -14.85
C ASP A 66 4.62 -8.19 -14.11
N LEU A 67 4.37 -8.54 -12.86
CA LEU A 67 3.21 -8.11 -12.08
C LEU A 67 3.51 -6.94 -11.14
N THR A 68 4.79 -6.60 -10.97
CA THR A 68 5.25 -5.68 -9.92
C THR A 68 6.24 -4.66 -10.45
N PHE A 69 6.30 -3.51 -9.81
CA PHE A 69 7.44 -2.61 -9.90
C PHE A 69 8.65 -3.25 -9.21
N SER A 70 9.85 -2.67 -9.41
CA SER A 70 11.06 -3.16 -8.78
C SER A 70 11.87 -2.03 -8.17
N MET A 71 12.16 -2.18 -6.87
CA MET A 71 13.12 -1.37 -6.13
C MET A 71 14.39 -2.19 -5.83
N ALA A 72 14.54 -3.35 -6.47
CA ALA A 72 15.67 -4.26 -6.23
C ALA A 72 16.90 -3.94 -7.10
N ASP A 73 16.74 -3.16 -8.18
CA ASP A 73 17.80 -2.88 -9.16
C ASP A 73 18.05 -1.38 -9.33
N GLU A 74 19.30 -0.96 -9.15
CA GLU A 74 19.73 0.44 -9.34
C GLU A 74 19.72 0.87 -10.82
N ALA A 75 19.83 -0.07 -11.75
CA ALA A 75 19.77 0.23 -13.18
C ALA A 75 18.41 0.83 -13.59
N LEU A 76 17.36 0.59 -12.82
CA LEU A 76 16.02 1.11 -13.07
C LEU A 76 15.83 2.59 -12.62
N ILE A 77 16.76 3.17 -11.85
CA ILE A 77 16.62 4.52 -11.29
C ILE A 77 16.30 5.59 -12.37
N PRO A 78 16.98 5.65 -13.53
CA PRO A 78 16.68 6.67 -14.52
C PRO A 78 15.26 6.55 -15.10
N GLU A 79 14.79 5.32 -15.28
CA GLU A 79 13.48 5.01 -15.85
C GLU A 79 12.35 5.44 -14.91
N TYR A 80 12.45 5.03 -13.62
CA TYR A 80 11.47 5.39 -12.61
C TYR A 80 11.48 6.87 -12.28
N ARG A 81 12.64 7.55 -12.36
CA ARG A 81 12.73 9.00 -12.22
C ARG A 81 11.93 9.74 -13.29
N ARG A 82 11.88 9.23 -14.53
CA ARG A 82 11.01 9.79 -15.58
C ARG A 82 9.54 9.67 -15.20
N LEU A 83 9.12 8.54 -14.60
CA LEU A 83 7.75 8.33 -14.14
C LEU A 83 7.37 9.31 -13.03
N THR A 84 8.19 9.42 -11.97
CA THR A 84 7.92 10.30 -10.83
C THR A 84 7.88 11.77 -11.27
N GLN A 85 8.81 12.20 -12.12
CA GLN A 85 8.81 13.54 -12.69
C GLN A 85 7.54 13.82 -13.49
N MET A 86 7.06 12.87 -14.29
CA MET A 86 5.81 13.02 -15.05
C MET A 86 4.61 13.18 -14.12
N VAL A 87 4.54 12.40 -13.02
CA VAL A 87 3.49 12.52 -12.01
C VAL A 87 3.53 13.89 -11.32
N HIS A 88 4.72 14.35 -10.95
CA HIS A 88 4.91 15.65 -10.30
C HIS A 88 4.49 16.83 -11.18
N ASN A 89 4.66 16.74 -12.52
CA ASN A 89 4.22 17.77 -13.45
C ASN A 89 2.70 18.04 -13.41
N SER A 90 1.92 17.12 -12.82
CA SER A 90 0.46 17.26 -12.62
C SER A 90 0.09 17.66 -11.18
N ASP A 91 1.02 18.23 -10.41
CA ASP A 91 0.82 18.55 -8.98
C ASP A 91 0.26 17.33 -8.21
N CYS A 92 0.79 16.15 -8.49
CA CYS A 92 0.43 14.89 -7.85
C CYS A 92 1.67 14.27 -7.19
N LYS A 93 1.50 13.67 -6.03
CA LYS A 93 2.55 12.98 -5.28
C LYS A 93 2.55 11.49 -5.59
N ILE A 94 3.68 10.82 -5.38
CA ILE A 94 3.80 9.39 -5.62
C ILE A 94 4.66 8.72 -4.55
N ALA A 95 4.17 7.58 -4.01
CA ALA A 95 4.89 6.73 -3.07
C ALA A 95 5.06 5.32 -3.64
N ALA A 96 6.19 4.66 -3.34
CA ALA A 96 6.42 3.28 -3.73
C ALA A 96 5.92 2.31 -2.64
N GLN A 97 5.05 1.35 -2.98
CA GLN A 97 4.66 0.31 -2.03
C GLN A 97 5.68 -0.82 -2.02
N LEU A 98 6.53 -0.88 -1.00
CA LEU A 98 7.56 -1.90 -0.87
C LEU A 98 6.98 -3.23 -0.38
N VAL A 99 7.33 -4.32 -1.06
CA VAL A 99 6.81 -5.64 -0.75
C VAL A 99 7.86 -6.73 -0.99
N TYR A 100 7.82 -7.78 -0.18
CA TYR A 100 8.34 -9.11 -0.48
C TYR A 100 7.14 -10.04 -0.59
N LEU A 101 7.01 -10.73 -1.75
CA LEU A 101 5.79 -11.46 -2.12
C LEU A 101 5.63 -12.77 -1.35
N SER A 102 6.71 -13.29 -0.77
CA SER A 102 6.65 -14.38 0.21
C SER A 102 5.92 -15.64 -0.30
N GLY A 103 6.33 -16.11 -1.48
CA GLY A 103 5.79 -17.32 -2.11
C GLY A 103 4.56 -17.10 -3.01
N PHE A 104 4.15 -15.87 -3.28
CA PHE A 104 3.12 -15.61 -4.30
C PHE A 104 3.65 -15.78 -5.73
N VAL A 105 4.96 -15.65 -5.92
CA VAL A 105 5.64 -15.95 -7.20
C VAL A 105 6.60 -17.11 -7.00
N PRO A 106 6.81 -17.96 -8.02
CA PRO A 106 7.76 -19.06 -7.93
C PRO A 106 9.20 -18.52 -7.92
N VAL A 107 9.89 -18.77 -6.82
CA VAL A 107 11.33 -18.54 -6.67
C VAL A 107 12.00 -19.81 -6.16
N SER A 108 13.32 -19.91 -6.25
CA SER A 108 14.05 -21.12 -5.86
C SER A 108 13.90 -21.47 -4.38
N ARG A 109 13.78 -20.45 -3.51
CA ARG A 109 13.61 -20.59 -2.05
C ARG A 109 12.65 -19.52 -1.52
N PRO A 110 11.33 -19.73 -1.63
CA PRO A 110 10.36 -18.78 -1.10
C PRO A 110 10.46 -18.71 0.44
N LEU A 111 10.71 -17.52 0.96
CA LEU A 111 10.90 -17.28 2.39
C LEU A 111 9.61 -16.81 3.06
N THR A 112 9.30 -17.39 4.22
CA THR A 112 8.13 -17.07 5.05
C THR A 112 8.52 -17.08 6.53
N PRO A 113 7.71 -16.53 7.44
CA PRO A 113 8.01 -16.64 8.88
C PRO A 113 8.11 -18.08 9.37
N SER A 114 7.27 -18.96 8.85
CA SER A 114 7.22 -20.39 9.21
C SER A 114 7.10 -21.24 7.96
N ALA A 115 7.85 -22.33 7.90
CA ALA A 115 7.81 -23.25 6.76
C ALA A 115 6.39 -23.82 6.55
N GLY A 116 6.00 -24.02 5.30
CA GLY A 116 4.68 -24.54 4.96
C GLY A 116 4.38 -24.51 3.48
N LYS A 117 3.13 -24.24 3.14
CA LYS A 117 2.69 -24.05 1.75
C LYS A 117 1.85 -22.79 1.65
N THR A 118 2.07 -22.05 0.57
CA THR A 118 1.19 -20.92 0.21
C THR A 118 -0.19 -21.40 -0.25
N TYR A 119 -1.12 -20.49 -0.44
CA TYR A 119 -2.44 -20.76 -1.05
C TYR A 119 -2.32 -21.45 -2.44
N ASN A 120 -1.28 -21.15 -3.18
CA ASN A 120 -1.02 -21.73 -4.50
C ASN A 120 -0.26 -23.07 -4.43
N GLY A 121 -0.04 -23.61 -3.22
CA GLY A 121 0.65 -24.88 -3.00
C GLY A 121 2.18 -24.83 -3.14
N ILE A 122 2.76 -23.64 -3.24
CA ILE A 122 4.21 -23.43 -3.29
C ILE A 122 4.80 -23.75 -1.90
N GLU A 123 5.78 -24.64 -1.84
CA GLU A 123 6.52 -24.92 -0.60
C GLU A 123 7.36 -23.71 -0.20
N THR A 124 7.34 -23.40 1.09
CA THR A 124 8.05 -22.24 1.65
C THR A 124 9.00 -22.66 2.77
N PHE A 125 10.01 -21.86 2.97
CA PHE A 125 11.09 -22.11 3.94
C PHE A 125 11.02 -21.07 5.04
N GLU A 126 11.15 -21.52 6.30
CA GLU A 126 11.24 -20.62 7.43
C GLU A 126 12.51 -19.75 7.33
N MET A 127 12.35 -18.47 7.51
CA MET A 127 13.46 -17.51 7.54
C MET A 127 14.35 -17.78 8.74
N THR A 128 15.65 -17.92 8.50
CA THR A 128 16.69 -17.89 9.54
C THR A 128 16.90 -16.46 10.04
N GLY A 129 17.64 -16.29 11.12
CA GLY A 129 18.06 -14.95 11.58
C GLY A 129 18.91 -14.19 10.56
N ASP A 130 19.67 -14.89 9.71
CA ASP A 130 20.42 -14.29 8.61
C ASP A 130 19.50 -13.82 7.48
N ASP A 131 18.52 -14.64 7.11
CA ASP A 131 17.51 -14.27 6.12
C ASP A 131 16.74 -13.01 6.58
N ILE A 132 16.35 -12.94 7.86
CA ILE A 132 15.68 -11.76 8.43
C ILE A 132 16.58 -10.52 8.30
N ARG A 133 17.83 -10.58 8.75
CA ARG A 133 18.77 -9.45 8.63
C ARG A 133 19.00 -9.02 7.18
N GLN A 134 19.05 -9.97 6.24
CA GLN A 134 19.16 -9.65 4.81
C GLN A 134 17.90 -8.98 4.29
N MET A 135 16.71 -9.45 4.69
CA MET A 135 15.44 -8.87 4.27
C MET A 135 15.28 -7.43 4.78
N LEU A 136 15.67 -7.14 6.02
CA LEU A 136 15.69 -5.76 6.54
C LEU A 136 16.57 -4.85 5.66
N ARG A 137 17.75 -5.32 5.23
CA ARG A 137 18.60 -4.57 4.28
C ARG A 137 17.94 -4.39 2.92
N HIS A 138 17.24 -5.40 2.39
CA HIS A 138 16.53 -5.28 1.11
C HIS A 138 15.46 -4.20 1.15
N PHE A 139 14.68 -4.10 2.25
CA PHE A 139 13.70 -3.02 2.44
C PHE A 139 14.36 -1.64 2.58
N ALA A 140 15.43 -1.54 3.35
CA ALA A 140 16.20 -0.29 3.51
C ALA A 140 16.79 0.20 2.18
N ASP A 141 17.43 -0.69 1.42
CA ASP A 141 17.99 -0.40 0.10
C ASP A 141 16.91 -0.07 -0.93
N GLY A 142 15.78 -0.79 -0.90
CA GLY A 142 14.63 -0.50 -1.76
C GLY A 142 14.05 0.89 -1.50
N ALA A 143 13.94 1.28 -0.23
CA ALA A 143 13.49 2.62 0.15
C ALA A 143 14.49 3.72 -0.28
N ARG A 144 15.79 3.50 -0.11
CA ARG A 144 16.83 4.40 -0.60
C ARG A 144 16.72 4.61 -2.10
N ARG A 145 16.60 3.52 -2.88
CA ARG A 145 16.41 3.59 -4.35
C ARG A 145 15.11 4.31 -4.71
N ALA A 146 14.01 4.07 -4.00
CA ALA A 146 12.76 4.80 -4.23
C ALA A 146 12.95 6.32 -4.04
N LYS A 147 13.69 6.75 -2.99
CA LYS A 147 14.05 8.16 -2.78
C LYS A 147 14.90 8.69 -3.94
N GLU A 148 15.88 7.94 -4.42
CA GLU A 148 16.72 8.30 -5.56
C GLU A 148 15.93 8.34 -6.89
N MET A 149 14.92 7.50 -7.05
CA MET A 149 13.98 7.50 -8.16
C MET A 149 13.01 8.69 -8.14
N GLY A 150 13.01 9.50 -7.07
CA GLY A 150 12.18 10.69 -6.93
C GLY A 150 10.77 10.44 -6.40
N PHE A 151 10.52 9.30 -5.76
CA PHE A 151 9.29 9.11 -4.99
C PHE A 151 9.25 10.08 -3.79
N ASP A 152 8.06 10.49 -3.37
CA ASP A 152 7.84 11.38 -2.21
C ASP A 152 7.82 10.60 -0.87
N GLY A 153 7.71 9.28 -0.93
CA GLY A 153 7.69 8.39 0.23
C GLY A 153 7.61 6.93 -0.16
N VAL A 154 7.61 6.06 0.85
CA VAL A 154 7.36 4.62 0.69
C VAL A 154 6.23 4.16 1.59
N GLU A 155 5.54 3.11 1.17
CA GLU A 155 4.58 2.38 1.97
C GLU A 155 5.05 0.94 2.17
N LEU A 156 5.21 0.51 3.42
CA LEU A 156 5.51 -0.87 3.77
C LEU A 156 4.24 -1.71 3.69
N HIS A 157 4.25 -2.76 2.88
CA HIS A 157 3.07 -3.58 2.66
C HIS A 157 2.91 -4.65 3.75
N ALA A 158 2.18 -4.33 4.82
CA ALA A 158 1.87 -5.26 5.91
C ALA A 158 0.41 -5.77 5.85
N ALA A 159 -0.05 -6.12 4.65
CA ALA A 159 -1.40 -6.61 4.42
C ALA A 159 -1.41 -7.77 3.39
N HIS A 160 -2.58 -8.37 3.18
CA HIS A 160 -2.93 -9.26 2.07
C HIS A 160 -2.11 -10.57 1.99
N GLY A 161 -1.54 -11.06 3.10
CA GLY A 161 -0.79 -12.30 3.13
C GLY A 161 0.67 -12.19 2.66
N PHE A 162 1.20 -10.98 2.43
CA PHE A 162 2.62 -10.78 2.13
C PHE A 162 3.50 -10.82 3.38
N LEU A 163 4.82 -10.79 3.24
CA LEU A 163 5.77 -11.13 4.29
C LEU A 163 5.50 -10.44 5.65
N HIS A 164 5.32 -9.11 5.67
CA HIS A 164 5.07 -8.38 6.91
C HIS A 164 3.76 -8.84 7.57
N HIS A 165 2.69 -9.00 6.77
CA HIS A 165 1.43 -9.52 7.28
C HIS A 165 1.57 -10.94 7.83
N GLN A 166 2.32 -11.81 7.14
CA GLN A 166 2.60 -13.17 7.61
C GLN A 166 3.36 -13.17 8.95
N PHE A 167 4.33 -12.27 9.15
CA PHE A 167 5.01 -12.15 10.46
C PHE A 167 4.07 -11.71 11.57
N PHE A 168 3.15 -10.79 11.27
CA PHE A 168 2.26 -10.22 12.25
C PHE A 168 1.08 -11.13 12.61
N SER A 169 0.51 -11.81 11.63
CA SER A 169 -0.68 -12.65 11.83
C SER A 169 -0.34 -13.97 12.53
N PRO A 170 -1.05 -14.32 13.64
CA PRO A 170 -0.85 -15.59 14.32
C PRO A 170 -1.31 -16.80 13.47
N LEU A 171 -2.04 -16.57 12.36
CA LEU A 171 -2.46 -17.62 11.44
C LEU A 171 -1.31 -18.12 10.56
N TRP A 172 -0.26 -17.29 10.37
CA TRP A 172 0.88 -17.59 9.50
C TRP A 172 2.18 -17.78 10.28
N ASN A 173 2.32 -17.09 11.41
CA ASN A 173 3.53 -17.07 12.19
C ASN A 173 3.46 -18.06 13.37
N HIS A 174 4.07 -19.21 13.20
CA HIS A 174 4.16 -20.27 14.20
C HIS A 174 5.54 -20.36 14.85
N ARG A 175 6.37 -19.32 14.69
CA ARG A 175 7.73 -19.26 15.27
C ARG A 175 7.67 -19.27 16.80
N THR A 176 8.70 -19.84 17.38
CA THR A 176 8.90 -19.92 18.85
C THR A 176 10.09 -19.08 19.33
N ASP A 177 10.75 -18.38 18.41
CA ASP A 177 11.84 -17.45 18.70
C ASP A 177 11.34 -16.03 18.98
N ARG A 178 12.27 -15.05 19.02
CA ARG A 178 11.95 -13.65 19.26
C ARG A 178 11.06 -12.97 18.20
N TYR A 179 10.70 -13.64 17.12
CA TYR A 179 9.83 -13.14 16.06
C TYR A 179 8.45 -13.79 16.02
N GLY A 180 8.10 -14.65 17.00
CA GLY A 180 6.81 -15.34 17.04
C GLY A 180 6.22 -15.47 18.44
N GLY A 181 5.02 -16.01 18.54
CA GLY A 181 4.26 -16.16 19.78
C GLY A 181 3.51 -14.89 20.18
N THR A 182 4.07 -14.07 21.08
CA THR A 182 3.38 -12.87 21.59
C THR A 182 3.29 -11.75 20.54
N VAL A 183 2.37 -10.80 20.73
CA VAL A 183 2.20 -9.66 19.82
C VAL A 183 3.49 -8.83 19.69
N GLU A 184 4.23 -8.66 20.76
CA GLU A 184 5.52 -7.95 20.76
C GLU A 184 6.52 -8.63 19.83
N ASN A 185 6.57 -9.94 19.86
CA ASN A 185 7.47 -10.71 19.00
C ASN A 185 7.01 -10.72 17.55
N ARG A 186 5.70 -10.91 17.29
CA ARG A 186 5.15 -10.87 15.92
C ARG A 186 5.27 -9.49 15.28
N SER A 187 5.21 -8.42 16.06
CA SER A 187 5.39 -7.04 15.61
C SER A 187 6.84 -6.69 15.31
N ARG A 188 7.79 -7.42 15.87
CA ARG A 188 9.24 -7.09 15.85
C ARG A 188 9.79 -6.92 14.44
N PHE A 189 9.49 -7.83 13.53
CA PHE A 189 9.97 -7.73 12.14
C PHE A 189 9.47 -6.46 11.44
N LEU A 190 8.21 -6.06 11.68
CA LEU A 190 7.61 -4.86 11.09
C LEU A 190 8.28 -3.59 11.67
N ILE A 191 8.51 -3.58 12.98
CA ILE A 191 9.17 -2.46 13.67
C ILE A 191 10.62 -2.34 13.21
N GLU A 192 11.38 -3.44 13.20
CA GLU A 192 12.77 -3.46 12.74
C GLU A 192 12.89 -3.07 11.25
N THR A 193 11.91 -3.45 10.40
CA THR A 193 11.86 -2.99 9.01
C THR A 193 11.65 -1.47 8.93
N TYR A 194 10.69 -0.93 9.69
CA TYR A 194 10.47 0.51 9.75
C TYR A 194 11.75 1.25 10.18
N GLU A 195 12.40 0.79 11.25
CA GLU A 195 13.62 1.41 11.79
C GLU A 195 14.76 1.39 10.75
N ALA A 196 15.00 0.24 10.09
CA ALA A 196 16.01 0.12 9.03
C ALA A 196 15.73 1.04 7.84
N VAL A 197 14.47 1.14 7.42
CA VAL A 197 14.04 2.05 6.34
C VAL A 197 14.22 3.50 6.76
N ARG A 198 13.81 3.89 7.98
CA ARG A 198 13.96 5.24 8.51
C ARG A 198 15.43 5.66 8.60
N GLU A 199 16.29 4.77 9.02
CA GLU A 199 17.76 5.01 9.03
C GLU A 199 18.28 5.26 7.62
N ALA A 200 17.84 4.48 6.63
CA ALA A 200 18.32 4.57 5.24
C ALA A 200 17.84 5.84 4.51
N VAL A 201 16.62 6.32 4.80
CA VAL A 201 16.04 7.46 4.06
C VAL A 201 16.05 8.79 4.81
N GLY A 202 16.33 8.79 6.13
CA GLY A 202 16.31 10.00 6.95
C GLY A 202 14.91 10.45 7.34
N SER A 203 14.80 11.59 8.03
CA SER A 203 13.55 12.12 8.61
C SER A 203 12.70 12.93 7.63
N ASP A 204 13.27 13.32 6.50
CA ASP A 204 12.63 14.18 5.48
C ASP A 204 11.87 13.39 4.40
N PHE A 205 11.82 12.08 4.49
CA PHE A 205 11.17 11.19 3.54
C PHE A 205 10.04 10.41 4.23
N SER A 206 8.82 10.45 3.68
CA SER A 206 7.66 9.84 4.33
C SER A 206 7.69 8.31 4.26
N ILE A 207 7.41 7.68 5.41
CA ILE A 207 7.25 6.24 5.54
C ILE A 207 5.83 5.95 6.03
N MET A 208 5.08 5.22 5.24
CA MET A 208 3.74 4.74 5.56
C MET A 208 3.75 3.23 5.75
N MET A 209 2.72 2.68 6.39
CA MET A 209 2.50 1.23 6.46
C MET A 209 1.03 0.90 6.23
N LYS A 210 0.77 -0.06 5.35
CA LYS A 210 -0.56 -0.61 5.11
C LYS A 210 -0.78 -1.86 5.96
N LEU A 211 -1.84 -1.88 6.78
CA LEU A 211 -2.15 -2.95 7.72
C LEU A 211 -3.41 -3.72 7.34
N SER A 212 -3.36 -5.06 7.32
CA SER A 212 -4.57 -5.90 7.40
C SER A 212 -5.11 -5.90 8.83
N LEU A 213 -6.42 -5.65 8.97
CA LEU A 213 -7.08 -5.48 10.27
C LEU A 213 -8.11 -6.57 10.57
N ASP A 214 -8.41 -7.45 9.63
CA ASP A 214 -9.56 -8.36 9.68
C ASP A 214 -9.25 -9.80 10.11
N ASP A 215 -7.97 -10.17 10.19
CA ASP A 215 -7.51 -11.50 10.61
C ASP A 215 -6.57 -11.46 11.83
N VAL A 216 -6.50 -10.31 12.47
CA VAL A 216 -5.67 -10.04 13.65
C VAL A 216 -6.54 -9.39 14.73
N PRO A 217 -6.42 -9.77 16.02
CA PRO A 217 -7.14 -9.12 17.11
C PRO A 217 -6.95 -7.60 17.14
N VAL A 218 -7.99 -6.88 17.57
CA VAL A 218 -7.99 -5.40 17.64
C VAL A 218 -6.84 -4.89 18.51
N GLU A 219 -6.62 -5.53 19.65
CA GLU A 219 -5.55 -5.19 20.58
C GLU A 219 -4.16 -5.36 19.97
N ASP A 220 -3.96 -6.35 19.10
CA ASP A 220 -2.68 -6.62 18.46
C ASP A 220 -2.33 -5.52 17.44
N TRP A 221 -3.26 -5.17 16.52
CA TRP A 221 -2.95 -4.11 15.56
C TRP A 221 -2.89 -2.71 16.22
N LEU A 222 -3.63 -2.46 17.32
CA LEU A 222 -3.46 -1.25 18.13
C LEU A 222 -2.08 -1.21 18.80
N PHE A 223 -1.61 -2.34 19.33
CA PHE A 223 -0.26 -2.43 19.88
C PHE A 223 0.80 -2.04 18.83
N LEU A 224 0.77 -2.70 17.66
CA LEU A 224 1.72 -2.40 16.58
C LEU A 224 1.63 -0.93 16.14
N ALA A 225 0.42 -0.41 15.96
CA ALA A 225 0.19 0.96 15.52
C ALA A 225 0.78 1.99 16.49
N ARG A 226 0.58 1.81 17.81
CA ARG A 226 1.19 2.66 18.84
C ARG A 226 2.71 2.57 18.83
N GLN A 227 3.27 1.36 18.66
CA GLN A 227 4.72 1.17 18.59
C GLN A 227 5.35 1.89 17.39
N LEU A 228 4.65 1.93 16.24
CA LEU A 228 5.09 2.66 15.04
C LEU A 228 4.91 4.18 15.21
N ASP A 229 3.79 4.62 15.79
CA ASP A 229 3.52 6.04 16.08
C ASP A 229 4.57 6.65 17.03
N ASP A 230 4.92 5.92 18.10
CA ASP A 230 5.96 6.35 19.05
C ASP A 230 7.34 6.48 18.40
N ARG A 231 7.60 5.76 17.31
CA ARG A 231 8.82 5.84 16.51
C ARG A 231 8.76 6.87 15.38
N GLY A 232 7.61 7.53 15.21
CA GLY A 232 7.42 8.59 14.22
C GLY A 232 7.11 8.10 12.81
N ILE A 233 6.30 7.05 12.65
CA ILE A 233 5.74 6.71 11.34
C ILE A 233 4.85 7.85 10.85
N ASP A 234 4.85 8.11 9.55
CA ASP A 234 4.15 9.27 8.98
C ASP A 234 2.67 9.01 8.75
N ALA A 235 2.31 7.79 8.33
CA ALA A 235 0.90 7.41 8.16
C ALA A 235 0.68 5.89 8.25
N LEU A 236 -0.55 5.50 8.64
CA LEU A 236 -1.04 4.13 8.57
C LEU A 236 -2.22 4.06 7.61
N GLU A 237 -2.21 3.11 6.67
CA GLU A 237 -3.33 2.81 5.77
C GLU A 237 -4.07 1.56 6.24
N THR A 238 -5.38 1.66 6.46
CA THR A 238 -6.22 0.52 6.81
C THR A 238 -6.48 -0.37 5.61
N SER A 239 -6.46 -1.68 5.78
CA SER A 239 -6.81 -2.66 4.75
C SER A 239 -7.30 -3.96 5.37
N GLY A 240 -7.56 -4.96 4.55
CA GLY A 240 -7.90 -6.30 4.98
C GLY A 240 -7.75 -7.32 3.87
N ASN A 241 -8.08 -8.57 4.17
CA ASN A 241 -7.95 -9.66 3.22
C ASN A 241 -8.90 -9.44 2.02
N TRP A 242 -8.35 -9.11 0.87
CA TRP A 242 -9.05 -8.77 -0.36
C TRP A 242 -9.99 -9.86 -0.91
N ILE A 243 -9.77 -11.13 -0.51
CA ILE A 243 -10.56 -12.29 -0.96
C ILE A 243 -11.94 -12.32 -0.30
N ALA A 244 -12.08 -11.74 0.90
CA ALA A 244 -13.27 -11.88 1.74
C ALA A 244 -14.41 -10.87 1.43
N TYR A 245 -14.15 -9.84 0.62
CA TYR A 245 -15.12 -8.74 0.47
C TYR A 245 -16.06 -8.93 -0.71
N ALA A 246 -17.26 -9.44 -0.40
CA ALA A 246 -18.42 -9.31 -1.27
C ALA A 246 -18.76 -7.82 -1.47
N PRO A 247 -19.44 -7.45 -2.58
CA PRO A 247 -19.92 -6.09 -2.80
C PRO A 247 -20.81 -5.68 -1.63
N LYS A 248 -20.35 -4.74 -0.81
CA LYS A 248 -21.11 -4.17 0.31
C LYS A 248 -21.15 -2.65 0.14
N GLU A 249 -22.23 -2.04 0.59
CA GLU A 249 -22.48 -0.61 0.47
C GLU A 249 -21.75 0.23 1.53
N ARG A 250 -20.89 -0.40 2.37
CA ARG A 250 -20.25 0.24 3.54
C ARG A 250 -18.77 0.44 3.35
N THR A 251 -18.23 1.47 3.99
CA THR A 251 -16.81 1.64 4.30
C THR A 251 -16.41 0.58 5.33
N TYR A 252 -15.67 -0.46 4.92
CA TYR A 252 -15.41 -1.65 5.74
C TYR A 252 -14.61 -1.36 7.01
N PHE A 253 -13.64 -0.46 6.93
CA PHE A 253 -12.67 -0.20 7.99
C PHE A 253 -12.81 1.18 8.63
N HIS A 254 -13.99 1.83 8.49
CA HIS A 254 -14.16 3.16 9.05
C HIS A 254 -13.98 3.18 10.58
N GLU A 255 -14.60 2.26 11.30
CA GLU A 255 -14.50 2.20 12.77
C GLU A 255 -13.05 1.97 13.22
N ALA A 256 -12.33 1.08 12.54
CA ALA A 256 -10.91 0.84 12.83
C ALA A 256 -10.05 2.08 12.48
N ALA A 257 -10.28 2.71 11.32
CA ALA A 257 -9.59 3.93 10.92
C ALA A 257 -9.85 5.08 11.90
N ALA A 258 -11.10 5.27 12.33
CA ALA A 258 -11.47 6.28 13.33
C ALA A 258 -10.84 5.99 14.70
N THR A 259 -10.74 4.72 15.09
CA THR A 259 -10.07 4.32 16.34
C THR A 259 -8.58 4.63 16.27
N LEU A 260 -7.89 4.23 15.19
CA LEU A 260 -6.48 4.57 14.97
C LEU A 260 -6.28 6.09 15.00
N ALA A 261 -7.07 6.84 14.23
CA ALA A 261 -6.91 8.28 14.11
C ALA A 261 -7.12 9.04 15.42
N ARG A 262 -7.97 8.53 16.32
CA ARG A 262 -8.17 9.10 17.65
C ARG A 262 -7.02 8.82 18.62
N GLU A 263 -6.35 7.70 18.45
CA GLU A 263 -5.33 7.23 19.40
C GLU A 263 -3.90 7.59 19.00
N LEU A 264 -3.68 7.89 17.72
CA LEU A 264 -2.34 8.08 17.16
C LEU A 264 -2.13 9.54 16.73
N ARG A 265 -0.86 9.94 16.68
CA ARG A 265 -0.41 11.25 16.17
C ARG A 265 -0.18 11.21 14.66
N CYS A 266 0.22 10.05 14.13
CA CYS A 266 0.43 9.88 12.71
C CYS A 266 -0.89 9.97 11.93
N ALA A 267 -0.79 10.30 10.64
CA ALA A 267 -1.96 10.36 9.79
C ALA A 267 -2.57 8.97 9.56
N VAL A 268 -3.89 8.90 9.45
CA VAL A 268 -4.60 7.66 9.10
C VAL A 268 -5.27 7.81 7.74
N ILE A 269 -4.98 6.87 6.84
CA ILE A 269 -5.57 6.75 5.51
C ILE A 269 -6.62 5.63 5.55
N GLN A 270 -7.87 5.99 5.39
CA GLN A 270 -8.96 5.01 5.34
C GLN A 270 -9.05 4.37 3.96
N THR A 271 -8.95 3.04 3.90
CA THR A 271 -9.15 2.26 2.67
C THR A 271 -10.20 1.18 2.91
N GLY A 272 -10.94 0.82 1.86
CA GLY A 272 -11.92 -0.27 1.91
C GLY A 272 -13.37 0.21 1.85
N GLY A 273 -13.98 0.06 0.66
CA GLY A 273 -15.39 0.39 0.44
C GLY A 273 -15.72 1.88 0.32
N ASN A 274 -14.73 2.76 0.26
CA ASN A 274 -14.92 4.20 0.05
C ASN A 274 -15.65 4.44 -1.28
N ARG A 275 -16.80 5.15 -1.23
CA ARG A 275 -17.64 5.32 -2.40
C ARG A 275 -18.46 6.62 -2.40
N GLU A 276 -19.44 6.77 -1.50
CA GLU A 276 -20.32 7.94 -1.45
C GLU A 276 -19.57 9.12 -0.85
N PHE A 277 -19.32 10.19 -1.62
CA PHE A 277 -18.51 11.31 -1.14
C PHE A 277 -19.14 12.04 0.05
N ALA A 278 -20.48 12.13 0.11
CA ALA A 278 -21.17 12.72 1.25
C ALA A 278 -20.89 11.94 2.56
N THR A 279 -20.86 10.60 2.49
CA THR A 279 -20.48 9.77 3.64
C THR A 279 -19.02 10.00 4.06
N LEU A 280 -18.11 10.16 3.08
CA LEU A 280 -16.70 10.43 3.39
C LEU A 280 -16.51 11.85 3.98
N GLU A 281 -17.27 12.84 3.53
CA GLU A 281 -17.31 14.19 4.14
C GLU A 281 -17.79 14.13 5.59
N GLU A 282 -18.85 13.35 5.87
CA GLU A 282 -19.32 13.11 7.22
C GLU A 282 -18.25 12.45 8.09
N GLN A 283 -17.65 11.35 7.60
CA GLN A 283 -16.58 10.62 8.29
C GLN A 283 -15.36 11.51 8.57
N LEU A 284 -14.97 12.37 7.62
CA LEU A 284 -13.90 13.34 7.78
C LEU A 284 -14.16 14.35 8.92
N ASN A 285 -15.43 14.67 9.17
CA ASN A 285 -15.82 15.64 10.18
C ASN A 285 -16.20 15.02 11.53
N THR A 286 -16.42 13.70 11.58
CA THR A 286 -16.76 12.96 12.81
C THR A 286 -15.61 12.11 13.33
N SER A 287 -14.51 12.04 12.59
CA SER A 287 -13.28 11.34 12.98
C SER A 287 -12.05 12.18 12.63
N ASP A 288 -10.87 11.74 13.09
CA ASP A 288 -9.59 12.38 12.77
C ASP A 288 -8.88 11.71 11.57
N VAL A 289 -9.60 10.92 10.75
CA VAL A 289 -9.07 10.34 9.52
C VAL A 289 -8.55 11.44 8.59
N ALA A 290 -7.32 11.26 8.09
CA ALA A 290 -6.65 12.29 7.30
C ALA A 290 -7.03 12.25 5.81
N CYS A 291 -7.09 11.05 5.23
CA CYS A 291 -7.28 10.83 3.79
C CYS A 291 -8.10 9.57 3.51
N PHE A 292 -8.64 9.49 2.30
CA PHE A 292 -9.40 8.34 1.81
C PHE A 292 -8.73 7.76 0.58
N ALA A 293 -8.39 6.46 0.64
CA ALA A 293 -7.76 5.79 -0.47
C ALA A 293 -8.74 4.90 -1.24
N PHE A 294 -8.55 4.86 -2.56
CA PHE A 294 -9.40 4.16 -3.51
C PHE A 294 -8.54 3.29 -4.43
N ALA A 295 -8.83 1.99 -4.51
CA ALA A 295 -8.19 1.08 -5.46
C ALA A 295 -9.04 0.93 -6.74
N ARG A 296 -10.08 0.11 -6.67
CA ARG A 296 -10.98 -0.23 -7.80
C ARG A 296 -11.64 0.98 -8.48
N PRO A 297 -12.03 2.06 -7.78
CA PRO A 297 -12.52 3.26 -8.43
C PRO A 297 -11.55 3.85 -9.45
N PHE A 298 -10.25 3.94 -9.12
CA PHE A 298 -9.24 4.44 -10.06
C PHE A 298 -8.97 3.50 -11.25
N VAL A 299 -9.17 2.20 -11.09
CA VAL A 299 -9.15 1.25 -12.23
C VAL A 299 -10.32 1.51 -13.17
N SER A 300 -11.45 1.92 -12.64
CA SER A 300 -12.69 2.17 -13.38
C SER A 300 -12.74 3.55 -14.05
N GLU A 301 -12.24 4.58 -13.33
CA GLU A 301 -12.29 6.00 -13.71
C GLU A 301 -11.06 6.71 -13.14
N PRO A 302 -9.96 6.82 -13.89
CA PRO A 302 -8.76 7.53 -13.40
C PRO A 302 -9.02 9.00 -13.03
N ASP A 303 -10.04 9.64 -13.64
CA ASP A 303 -10.38 11.06 -13.51
C ASP A 303 -11.55 11.36 -12.57
N PHE A 304 -12.04 10.38 -11.80
CA PHE A 304 -13.23 10.58 -10.97
C PHE A 304 -13.07 11.72 -9.95
N VAL A 305 -11.85 11.98 -9.48
CA VAL A 305 -11.60 13.08 -8.53
C VAL A 305 -11.87 14.43 -9.18
N ASN A 306 -11.37 14.68 -10.37
CA ASN A 306 -11.66 15.91 -11.11
C ASN A 306 -13.15 16.06 -11.43
N ARG A 307 -13.85 14.98 -11.74
CA ARG A 307 -15.29 14.99 -11.97
C ARG A 307 -16.08 15.33 -10.70
N TYR A 308 -15.61 14.82 -9.54
CA TYR A 308 -16.16 15.23 -8.25
C TYR A 308 -15.92 16.73 -7.98
N LEU A 309 -14.68 17.22 -8.19
CA LEU A 309 -14.32 18.64 -7.99
C LEU A 309 -15.17 19.58 -8.86
N ARG A 310 -15.60 19.14 -10.06
CA ARG A 310 -16.52 19.92 -10.92
C ARG A 310 -18.00 19.73 -10.57
N GLY A 311 -18.32 18.92 -9.55
CA GLY A 311 -19.71 18.65 -9.14
C GLY A 311 -20.50 17.71 -10.09
N GLU A 312 -19.80 17.02 -10.99
CA GLU A 312 -20.44 16.15 -12.01
C GLU A 312 -20.91 14.81 -11.45
N ILE A 313 -20.27 14.34 -10.38
CA ILE A 313 -20.57 13.04 -9.77
C ILE A 313 -20.64 13.13 -8.25
N ARG A 314 -21.41 12.23 -7.63
CA ARG A 314 -21.52 12.08 -6.17
C ARG A 314 -20.79 10.83 -5.67
N LYS A 315 -20.40 9.94 -6.56
CA LYS A 315 -19.66 8.70 -6.31
C LYS A 315 -18.98 8.21 -7.58
N PRO A 316 -17.90 7.41 -7.48
CA PRO A 316 -17.32 6.73 -8.63
C PRO A 316 -18.28 5.69 -9.22
N ARG A 317 -18.17 5.44 -10.55
CA ARG A 317 -18.99 4.42 -11.25
C ARG A 317 -18.67 2.97 -10.85
N CYS A 318 -17.57 2.71 -10.18
CA CYS A 318 -17.13 1.37 -9.77
C CYS A 318 -18.25 0.62 -9.03
N LEU A 319 -18.62 -0.57 -9.51
CA LEU A 319 -19.70 -1.41 -8.94
C LEU A 319 -19.22 -2.29 -7.77
N ASN A 320 -17.94 -2.28 -7.40
CA ASN A 320 -17.33 -3.22 -6.44
C ASN A 320 -17.52 -4.70 -6.83
N CYS A 321 -17.70 -5.00 -8.12
CA CYS A 321 -17.99 -6.35 -8.62
C CYS A 321 -16.78 -7.30 -8.62
N ASN A 322 -15.58 -6.81 -8.29
CA ASN A 322 -14.32 -7.54 -8.29
C ASN A 322 -13.90 -8.12 -9.66
N PHE A 323 -14.56 -7.72 -10.76
CA PHE A 323 -14.20 -8.20 -12.10
C PHE A 323 -12.72 -7.89 -12.44
N CYS A 324 -12.23 -6.69 -12.09
CA CYS A 324 -10.84 -6.31 -12.32
C CYS A 324 -9.84 -7.25 -11.59
N PHE A 325 -10.12 -7.70 -10.37
CA PHE A 325 -9.25 -8.65 -9.66
C PHE A 325 -9.31 -10.08 -10.21
N ARG A 326 -10.40 -10.44 -10.91
CA ARG A 326 -10.52 -11.74 -11.58
C ARG A 326 -9.96 -11.72 -13.00
N ASN A 327 -9.65 -10.54 -13.50
CA ASN A 327 -9.06 -10.36 -14.83
C ASN A 327 -7.53 -10.19 -14.66
N PRO A 328 -6.70 -11.02 -15.30
CA PRO A 328 -5.25 -10.97 -15.16
C PRO A 328 -4.62 -9.63 -15.62
N ARG A 329 -5.37 -8.77 -16.29
CA ARG A 329 -4.92 -7.45 -16.73
C ARG A 329 -5.52 -6.30 -15.90
N TYR A 330 -6.19 -6.58 -14.80
CA TYR A 330 -6.88 -5.59 -13.96
C TYR A 330 -7.82 -4.64 -14.72
N ILE A 331 -8.49 -5.13 -15.77
CA ILE A 331 -9.40 -4.33 -16.60
C ILE A 331 -10.77 -4.24 -15.93
N CYS A 332 -11.36 -3.03 -15.93
CA CYS A 332 -12.71 -2.82 -15.43
C CYS A 332 -13.75 -3.48 -16.35
N VAL A 333 -14.86 -3.96 -15.77
CA VAL A 333 -15.99 -4.52 -16.53
C VAL A 333 -16.54 -3.53 -17.59
N PHE A 334 -16.45 -2.24 -17.33
CA PHE A 334 -16.87 -1.19 -18.29
C PHE A 334 -15.92 -1.01 -19.48
N GLU A 335 -14.73 -1.61 -19.44
CA GLU A 335 -13.71 -1.53 -20.48
C GLU A 335 -13.54 -2.86 -21.25
N LYS A 336 -14.27 -3.92 -20.86
CA LYS A 336 -14.09 -5.28 -21.41
C LYS A 336 -14.30 -5.37 -22.93
N ASP A 337 -15.18 -4.50 -23.49
CA ASP A 337 -15.57 -4.52 -24.90
C ASP A 337 -14.83 -3.44 -25.73
N LYS A 338 -13.88 -2.70 -25.15
CA LYS A 338 -13.14 -1.61 -25.83
C LYS A 338 -11.85 -2.06 -26.49
N ARG A 339 -11.66 -3.36 -26.73
CA ARG A 339 -10.47 -3.93 -27.37
C ARG A 339 -10.85 -4.75 -28.60
#